data_0e47980ed2af277d87036d8b058b48b3
#
_entry.id   0e47980ed2af277d87036d8b058b48b3
#
_cell.length_a   1.000
_cell.length_b   1.000
_cell.length_c   1.000
_cell.angle_alpha   90.00
_cell.angle_beta   90.00
_cell.angle_gamma   90.00
#
_symmetry.space_group_name_H-M   'P 1'
#
loop_
_entity.id
_entity.type
_entity.pdbx_description
1 polymer ?
#
loop_
_entity_poly.entity_id
_entity_poly.type
_entity_poly.pdbx_seq_one_letter_code
_entity_poly.pdbx_strand_id
1 'polypeptide(L)'
;RMHLEEFLRTRRIDGLIAEPVKSGLPNPNLDLYQKLQKSGIPVLFVNSFYENLAIPHVSLDDEKAGYLATKHLLECGHTRIAGIFKSDDGQGKMRYAGYTQALMEHSLKIKNRQILWVDSEDIREMEMESDRILKRLDGCTACVCYNDEIASKLVKVLQSAEIKVPDQISVIGIDNSSLARFSEVPITSV
;
A
#
# COMPACT_ATOMS: atom_id res chain seq x y z
N ARG A 1 5.17 21.48 0.86
CA ARG A 1 6.20 22.46 0.49
C ARG A 1 6.11 23.70 1.37
N MET A 2 4.98 24.38 1.38
CA MET A 2 4.74 25.63 2.13
C MET A 2 5.20 25.55 3.61
N HIS A 3 4.82 24.52 4.35
CA HIS A 3 5.24 24.36 5.75
C HIS A 3 6.76 24.16 5.90
N LEU A 4 7.40 23.40 5.00
CA LEU A 4 8.86 23.21 5.05
C LEU A 4 9.60 24.54 4.82
N GLU A 5 9.11 25.37 3.90
CA GLU A 5 9.66 26.71 3.64
C GLU A 5 9.47 27.63 4.85
N GLU A 6 8.31 27.54 5.49
CA GLU A 6 8.03 28.30 6.73
C GLU A 6 8.95 27.89 7.89
N PHE A 7 9.14 26.59 8.11
CA PHE A 7 10.04 26.09 9.16
C PHE A 7 11.47 26.56 8.95
N LEU A 8 11.97 26.54 7.72
CA LEU A 8 13.29 27.06 7.37
C LEU A 8 13.41 28.55 7.61
N ARG A 9 12.37 29.33 7.30
CA ARG A 9 12.35 30.78 7.46
C ARG A 9 12.24 31.22 8.92
N THR A 10 11.37 30.58 9.69
CA THR A 10 11.06 31.02 11.06
C THR A 10 11.97 30.40 12.10
N ARG A 11 12.54 29.23 11.83
CA ARG A 11 13.33 28.41 12.77
C ARG A 11 12.62 28.21 14.12
N ARG A 12 11.28 28.09 14.10
CA ARG A 12 10.45 27.94 15.30
C ARG A 12 10.13 26.47 15.62
N ILE A 13 10.96 25.55 15.15
CA ILE A 13 10.85 24.11 15.44
C ILE A 13 12.19 23.58 15.91
N ASP A 14 12.17 22.68 16.88
CA ASP A 14 13.36 22.00 17.42
C ASP A 14 13.67 20.71 16.64
N GLY A 15 12.69 20.17 15.92
CA GLY A 15 12.81 19.00 15.08
C GLY A 15 11.56 18.77 14.25
N LEU A 16 11.64 17.89 13.26
CA LEU A 16 10.55 17.56 12.36
C LEU A 16 10.34 16.04 12.32
N ILE A 17 9.14 15.60 12.66
CA ILE A 17 8.67 14.24 12.34
C ILE A 17 7.72 14.38 11.16
N ALA A 18 7.99 13.66 10.09
CA ALA A 18 7.20 13.76 8.86
C ALA A 18 6.92 12.38 8.26
N GLU A 19 5.73 12.22 7.72
CA GLU A 19 5.39 11.10 6.85
C GLU A 19 5.59 11.52 5.39
N PRO A 20 6.50 10.89 4.65
CA PRO A 20 6.65 11.11 3.22
C PRO A 20 5.42 10.63 2.45
N VAL A 21 4.85 11.51 1.65
CA VAL A 21 3.77 11.15 0.72
C VAL A 21 4.32 10.95 -0.69
N LYS A 22 3.73 10.03 -1.44
CA LYS A 22 4.17 9.68 -2.80
C LYS A 22 5.67 9.34 -2.84
N SER A 23 6.12 8.56 -1.86
CA SER A 23 7.54 8.21 -1.66
C SER A 23 8.12 7.34 -2.79
N GLY A 24 7.26 6.74 -3.62
CA GLY A 24 7.64 6.01 -4.82
C GLY A 24 7.95 6.89 -6.04
N LEU A 25 7.71 8.20 -5.94
CA LEU A 25 7.94 9.19 -6.99
C LEU A 25 9.13 10.11 -6.64
N PRO A 26 9.69 10.83 -7.63
CA PRO A 26 10.69 11.85 -7.35
C PRO A 26 10.20 12.88 -6.34
N ASN A 27 11.00 13.14 -5.30
CA ASN A 27 10.63 14.04 -4.21
C ASN A 27 10.74 15.52 -4.65
N PRO A 28 9.60 16.27 -4.78
CA PRO A 28 9.64 17.67 -5.19
C PRO A 28 10.15 18.62 -4.08
N ASN A 29 10.40 18.10 -2.88
CA ASN A 29 10.87 18.85 -1.71
C ASN A 29 12.27 18.42 -1.26
N LEU A 30 13.01 17.71 -2.10
CA LEU A 30 14.35 17.20 -1.79
C LEU A 30 15.27 18.32 -1.28
N ASP A 31 15.28 19.47 -1.98
CA ASP A 31 16.07 20.63 -1.63
C ASP A 31 15.74 21.20 -0.25
N LEU A 32 14.46 21.16 0.15
CA LEU A 32 14.01 21.68 1.44
C LEU A 32 14.43 20.76 2.60
N TYR A 33 14.32 19.44 2.43
CA TYR A 33 14.81 18.48 3.42
C TYR A 33 16.33 18.59 3.60
N GLN A 34 17.09 18.74 2.51
CA GLN A 34 18.53 18.96 2.58
C GLN A 34 18.90 20.28 3.29
N LYS A 35 18.12 21.36 3.08
CA LYS A 35 18.31 22.62 3.79
C LYS A 35 18.00 22.50 5.28
N LEU A 36 16.95 21.75 5.67
CA LEU A 36 16.63 21.48 7.07
C LEU A 36 17.79 20.75 7.76
N GLN A 37 18.33 19.70 7.15
CA GLN A 37 19.50 18.98 7.69
C GLN A 37 20.72 19.91 7.85
N LYS A 38 21.03 20.73 6.83
CA LYS A 38 22.14 21.69 6.89
C LYS A 38 21.95 22.79 7.94
N SER A 39 20.71 23.14 8.27
CA SER A 39 20.41 24.12 9.31
C SER A 39 20.43 23.55 10.74
N GLY A 40 20.76 22.25 10.88
CA GLY A 40 20.84 21.58 12.17
C GLY A 40 19.48 21.19 12.76
N ILE A 41 18.38 21.29 12.01
CA ILE A 41 17.07 20.84 12.44
C ILE A 41 16.98 19.33 12.19
N PRO A 42 16.87 18.49 13.24
CA PRO A 42 16.74 17.05 13.08
C PRO A 42 15.42 16.70 12.39
N VAL A 43 15.48 15.74 11.46
CA VAL A 43 14.32 15.23 10.73
C VAL A 43 14.25 13.72 10.94
N LEU A 44 13.07 13.21 11.26
CA LEU A 44 12.74 11.79 11.32
C LEU A 44 11.56 11.51 10.39
N PHE A 45 11.72 10.52 9.51
CA PHE A 45 10.59 10.01 8.75
C PHE A 45 9.89 8.87 9.50
N VAL A 46 8.57 8.81 9.37
CA VAL A 46 7.74 7.73 9.90
C VAL A 46 6.93 7.09 8.78
N ASN A 47 6.63 5.82 8.94
CA ASN A 47 5.81 5.01 8.03
C ASN A 47 6.40 4.83 6.62
N SER A 48 7.07 5.80 6.07
CA SER A 48 7.73 5.73 4.76
C SER A 48 9.01 6.56 4.73
N PHE A 49 9.78 6.49 3.66
CA PHE A 49 11.02 7.26 3.50
C PHE A 49 11.32 7.53 2.02
N TYR A 50 12.23 8.47 1.75
CA TYR A 50 12.76 8.69 0.42
C TYR A 50 14.18 8.10 0.33
N GLU A 51 14.39 7.15 -0.57
CA GLU A 51 15.67 6.44 -0.73
C GLU A 51 16.87 7.38 -1.01
N ASN A 52 16.61 8.52 -1.64
CA ASN A 52 17.62 9.51 -2.00
C ASN A 52 17.93 10.53 -0.90
N LEU A 53 17.41 10.33 0.31
CA LEU A 53 17.67 11.17 1.49
C LEU A 53 18.20 10.33 2.65
N ALA A 54 19.40 10.65 3.12
CA ALA A 54 19.98 10.05 4.32
C ALA A 54 19.34 10.66 5.59
N ILE A 55 18.03 10.43 5.78
CA ILE A 55 17.26 10.84 6.95
C ILE A 55 16.86 9.57 7.72
N PRO A 56 17.04 9.54 9.05
CA PRO A 56 16.55 8.45 9.87
C PRO A 56 15.06 8.22 9.68
N HIS A 57 14.63 6.95 9.66
CA HIS A 57 13.22 6.61 9.54
C HIS A 57 12.83 5.41 10.40
N VAL A 58 11.55 5.36 10.75
CA VAL A 58 10.88 4.21 11.35
C VAL A 58 9.74 3.80 10.43
N SER A 59 9.82 2.64 9.85
CA SER A 59 8.82 2.11 8.91
C SER A 59 8.46 0.66 9.24
N LEU A 60 7.32 0.22 8.74
CA LEU A 60 6.94 -1.19 8.75
C LEU A 60 7.90 -1.98 7.83
N ASP A 61 8.06 -3.26 8.12
CA ASP A 61 8.65 -4.21 7.17
C ASP A 61 7.59 -4.57 6.11
N ASP A 62 7.45 -3.68 5.13
CA ASP A 62 6.42 -3.76 4.10
C ASP A 62 6.56 -4.99 3.20
N GLU A 63 7.79 -5.45 2.96
CA GLU A 63 8.04 -6.67 2.19
C GLU A 63 7.53 -7.88 2.97
N LYS A 64 7.84 -7.96 4.26
CA LYS A 64 7.33 -9.00 5.13
C LYS A 64 5.81 -8.96 5.27
N ALA A 65 5.20 -7.78 5.35
CA ALA A 65 3.75 -7.64 5.41
C ALA A 65 3.08 -8.19 4.15
N GLY A 66 3.56 -7.83 2.96
CA GLY A 66 3.08 -8.39 1.70
C GLY A 66 3.28 -9.90 1.58
N TYR A 67 4.42 -10.39 2.06
CA TYR A 67 4.71 -11.82 2.14
C TYR A 67 3.71 -12.55 3.04
N LEU A 68 3.50 -12.07 4.27
CA LEU A 68 2.61 -12.71 5.25
C LEU A 68 1.15 -12.73 4.75
N ALA A 69 0.66 -11.63 4.18
CA ALA A 69 -0.68 -11.56 3.61
C ALA A 69 -0.88 -12.61 2.51
N THR A 70 0.10 -12.72 1.62
CA THR A 70 0.04 -13.69 0.51
C THR A 70 0.16 -15.12 1.02
N LYS A 71 1.10 -15.37 1.92
CA LYS A 71 1.32 -16.70 2.53
C LYS A 71 0.05 -17.20 3.23
N HIS A 72 -0.65 -16.33 3.97
CA HIS A 72 -1.92 -16.70 4.59
C HIS A 72 -2.94 -17.22 3.58
N LEU A 73 -3.12 -16.53 2.45
CA LEU A 73 -4.03 -17.00 1.40
C LEU A 73 -3.57 -18.32 0.77
N LEU A 74 -2.27 -18.51 0.60
CA LEU A 74 -1.71 -19.78 0.10
C LEU A 74 -1.96 -20.94 1.09
N GLU A 75 -1.79 -20.70 2.39
CA GLU A 75 -2.09 -21.66 3.46
C GLU A 75 -3.60 -21.98 3.54
N CYS A 76 -4.47 -21.05 3.13
CA CYS A 76 -5.91 -21.29 2.95
C CYS A 76 -6.24 -22.06 1.65
N GLY A 77 -5.24 -22.43 0.84
CA GLY A 77 -5.41 -23.23 -0.38
C GLY A 77 -5.64 -22.43 -1.66
N HIS A 78 -5.54 -21.09 -1.61
CA HIS A 78 -5.65 -20.29 -2.82
C HIS A 78 -4.40 -20.40 -3.69
N THR A 79 -4.60 -20.62 -4.99
CA THR A 79 -3.50 -20.70 -5.99
C THR A 79 -3.65 -19.68 -7.12
N ARG A 80 -4.76 -18.97 -7.16
CA ARG A 80 -5.07 -17.91 -8.14
C ARG A 80 -5.37 -16.63 -7.37
N ILE A 81 -4.30 -15.93 -7.01
CA ILE A 81 -4.33 -14.76 -6.13
C ILE A 81 -4.02 -13.52 -6.97
N ALA A 82 -4.92 -12.55 -6.97
CA ALA A 82 -4.68 -11.23 -7.54
C ALA A 82 -3.96 -10.32 -6.54
N GLY A 83 -3.42 -9.20 -7.03
CA GLY A 83 -2.84 -8.18 -6.17
C GLY A 83 -3.22 -6.78 -6.63
N ILE A 84 -3.56 -5.91 -5.68
CA ILE A 84 -3.77 -4.47 -5.91
C ILE A 84 -2.75 -3.71 -5.07
N PHE A 85 -1.81 -3.03 -5.74
CA PHE A 85 -0.70 -2.35 -5.10
C PHE A 85 -0.64 -0.87 -5.48
N LYS A 86 -0.09 -0.06 -4.57
CA LYS A 86 0.03 1.38 -4.77
C LYS A 86 1.31 1.72 -5.52
N SER A 87 1.20 2.47 -6.61
CA SER A 87 2.32 2.78 -7.51
C SER A 87 3.12 4.00 -7.10
N ASP A 88 2.48 4.97 -6.44
CA ASP A 88 3.08 6.25 -6.05
C ASP A 88 3.72 6.23 -4.64
N ASP A 89 3.67 5.09 -3.92
CA ASP A 89 4.36 4.87 -2.65
C ASP A 89 5.44 3.78 -2.73
N GLY A 90 6.57 3.98 -2.07
CA GLY A 90 7.62 2.97 -1.94
C GLY A 90 7.14 1.68 -1.26
N GLN A 91 6.29 1.80 -0.26
CA GLN A 91 5.63 0.68 0.42
C GLN A 91 4.89 -0.25 -0.54
N GLY A 92 4.22 0.30 -1.57
CA GLY A 92 3.51 -0.53 -2.55
C GLY A 92 4.43 -1.46 -3.33
N LYS A 93 5.63 -1.00 -3.67
CA LYS A 93 6.64 -1.82 -4.33
C LYS A 93 7.19 -2.92 -3.40
N MET A 94 7.40 -2.61 -2.12
CA MET A 94 7.88 -3.56 -1.12
C MET A 94 6.80 -4.62 -0.82
N ARG A 95 5.55 -4.23 -0.61
CA ARG A 95 4.43 -5.17 -0.42
C ARG A 95 4.24 -6.08 -1.63
N TYR A 96 4.41 -5.55 -2.84
CA TYR A 96 4.43 -6.36 -4.06
C TYR A 96 5.64 -7.32 -4.11
N ALA A 97 6.82 -6.92 -3.67
CA ALA A 97 7.98 -7.81 -3.60
C ALA A 97 7.70 -9.00 -2.68
N GLY A 98 7.16 -8.76 -1.48
CA GLY A 98 6.76 -9.83 -0.57
C GLY A 98 5.67 -10.75 -1.15
N TYR A 99 4.66 -10.17 -1.82
CA TYR A 99 3.65 -10.95 -2.55
C TYR A 99 4.27 -11.87 -3.60
N THR A 100 5.19 -11.35 -4.40
CA THR A 100 5.85 -12.15 -5.45
C THR A 100 6.73 -13.23 -4.85
N GLN A 101 7.44 -12.94 -3.77
CA GLN A 101 8.27 -13.91 -3.05
C GLN A 101 7.43 -15.10 -2.57
N ALA A 102 6.32 -14.86 -1.88
CA ALA A 102 5.45 -15.91 -1.36
C ALA A 102 4.90 -16.81 -2.48
N LEU A 103 4.49 -16.23 -3.62
CA LEU A 103 4.02 -17.02 -4.78
C LEU A 103 5.15 -17.87 -5.37
N MET A 104 6.35 -17.31 -5.51
CA MET A 104 7.51 -18.04 -6.08
C MET A 104 7.93 -19.21 -5.20
N GLU A 105 7.94 -19.06 -3.88
CA GLU A 105 8.24 -20.14 -2.92
C GLU A 105 7.23 -21.30 -3.05
N HIS A 106 5.99 -21.01 -3.44
CA HIS A 106 4.96 -22.03 -3.73
C HIS A 106 4.92 -22.45 -5.19
N SER A 107 5.93 -22.14 -5.99
CA SER A 107 6.04 -22.49 -7.42
C SER A 107 4.89 -21.97 -8.28
N LEU A 108 4.24 -20.89 -7.86
CA LEU A 108 3.16 -20.24 -8.59
C LEU A 108 3.69 -19.15 -9.53
N LYS A 109 3.13 -19.10 -10.74
CA LYS A 109 3.51 -18.09 -11.73
C LYS A 109 2.76 -16.78 -11.49
N ILE A 110 3.49 -15.69 -11.42
CA ILE A 110 2.94 -14.33 -11.36
C ILE A 110 2.40 -13.98 -12.76
N LYS A 111 1.14 -13.59 -12.82
CA LYS A 111 0.49 -13.17 -14.06
C LYS A 111 0.22 -11.66 -14.02
N ASN A 112 0.91 -10.88 -14.83
CA ASN A 112 0.75 -9.44 -14.89
C ASN A 112 -0.72 -8.98 -15.06
N ARG A 113 -1.55 -9.80 -15.73
CA ARG A 113 -2.98 -9.49 -15.88
C ARG A 113 -3.76 -9.51 -14.57
N GLN A 114 -3.24 -10.15 -13.50
CA GLN A 114 -3.85 -10.26 -12.17
C GLN A 114 -3.32 -9.21 -11.20
N ILE A 115 -2.40 -8.35 -11.66
CA ILE A 115 -1.85 -7.26 -10.85
C ILE A 115 -2.43 -5.93 -11.33
N LEU A 116 -2.99 -5.20 -10.37
CA LEU A 116 -3.46 -3.84 -10.59
C LEU A 116 -2.58 -2.87 -9.79
N TRP A 117 -2.00 -1.93 -10.49
CA TRP A 117 -1.33 -0.80 -9.88
C TRP A 117 -2.28 0.39 -9.86
N VAL A 118 -2.44 0.99 -8.70
CA VAL A 118 -3.28 2.18 -8.46
C VAL A 118 -2.43 3.29 -7.85
N ASP A 119 -2.76 4.52 -8.12
CA ASP A 119 -2.18 5.66 -7.42
C ASP A 119 -3.18 6.28 -6.44
N SER A 120 -2.81 7.39 -5.80
CA SER A 120 -3.66 8.06 -4.82
C SER A 120 -4.95 8.64 -5.43
N GLU A 121 -5.00 8.89 -6.74
CA GLU A 121 -6.18 9.38 -7.46
C GLU A 121 -7.08 8.22 -7.85
N ASP A 122 -6.51 7.16 -8.42
CA ASP A 122 -7.21 5.89 -8.71
C ASP A 122 -7.96 5.36 -7.47
N ILE A 123 -7.33 5.45 -6.27
CA ILE A 123 -7.96 4.98 -5.03
C ILE A 123 -9.23 5.76 -4.70
N ARG A 124 -9.27 7.06 -4.97
CA ARG A 124 -10.47 7.88 -4.71
C ARG A 124 -11.65 7.48 -5.61
N GLU A 125 -11.35 7.10 -6.84
CA GLU A 125 -12.33 6.78 -7.88
C GLU A 125 -12.54 5.27 -8.07
N MET A 126 -11.95 4.44 -7.20
CA MET A 126 -11.88 2.99 -7.35
C MET A 126 -13.25 2.32 -7.55
N GLU A 127 -14.30 2.83 -6.91
CA GLU A 127 -15.67 2.31 -7.05
C GLU A 127 -16.27 2.62 -8.45
N MET A 128 -15.79 3.68 -9.12
CA MET A 128 -16.20 4.03 -10.49
C MET A 128 -15.47 3.19 -11.55
N GLU A 129 -14.31 2.63 -11.20
CA GLU A 129 -13.45 1.80 -12.04
C GLU A 129 -13.73 0.28 -11.90
N SER A 130 -14.93 -0.09 -11.45
CA SER A 130 -15.31 -1.47 -11.12
C SER A 130 -15.00 -2.48 -12.24
N ASP A 131 -15.32 -2.16 -13.50
CA ASP A 131 -15.07 -3.05 -14.64
C ASP A 131 -13.58 -3.36 -14.83
N ARG A 132 -12.71 -2.36 -14.65
CA ARG A 132 -11.25 -2.52 -14.71
C ARG A 132 -10.75 -3.46 -13.62
N ILE A 133 -11.28 -3.33 -12.41
CA ILE A 133 -10.93 -4.14 -11.25
C ILE A 133 -11.41 -5.58 -11.45
N LEU A 134 -12.68 -5.77 -11.77
CA LEU A 134 -13.29 -7.09 -11.98
C LEU A 134 -12.57 -7.88 -13.09
N LYS A 135 -12.16 -7.21 -14.16
CA LYS A 135 -11.35 -7.83 -15.23
C LYS A 135 -10.00 -8.35 -14.73
N ARG A 136 -9.37 -7.68 -13.74
CA ARG A 136 -8.11 -8.14 -13.14
C ARG A 136 -8.30 -9.34 -12.22
N LEU A 137 -9.47 -9.43 -11.60
CA LEU A 137 -9.84 -10.52 -10.70
C LEU A 137 -10.37 -11.77 -11.44
N ASP A 138 -10.59 -11.68 -12.76
CA ASP A 138 -11.12 -12.79 -13.53
C ASP A 138 -10.29 -14.07 -13.36
N GLY A 139 -10.99 -15.14 -12.94
CA GLY A 139 -10.40 -16.43 -12.62
C GLY A 139 -9.56 -16.48 -11.33
N CYS A 140 -9.51 -15.40 -10.52
CA CYS A 140 -8.90 -15.40 -9.21
C CYS A 140 -9.88 -15.86 -8.12
N THR A 141 -9.36 -16.41 -7.04
CA THR A 141 -10.13 -16.81 -5.86
C THR A 141 -9.77 -16.02 -4.62
N ALA A 142 -8.74 -15.18 -4.71
CA ALA A 142 -8.33 -14.29 -3.63
C ALA A 142 -7.63 -13.04 -4.19
N CYS A 143 -7.56 -11.99 -3.37
CA CYS A 143 -6.86 -10.76 -3.68
C CYS A 143 -6.11 -10.23 -2.45
N VAL A 144 -4.82 -9.94 -2.64
CA VAL A 144 -4.01 -9.17 -1.68
C VAL A 144 -4.15 -7.69 -2.02
N CYS A 145 -4.57 -6.89 -1.07
CA CYS A 145 -4.68 -5.44 -1.20
C CYS A 145 -3.52 -4.75 -0.50
N TYR A 146 -3.04 -3.66 -1.12
CA TYR A 146 -1.98 -2.83 -0.55
C TYR A 146 -2.24 -2.48 0.92
N ASN A 147 -3.48 -2.08 1.24
CA ASN A 147 -3.89 -1.80 2.61
C ASN A 147 -5.39 -2.04 2.81
N ASP A 148 -5.87 -1.81 4.03
CA ASP A 148 -7.27 -2.00 4.39
C ASP A 148 -8.22 -1.01 3.70
N GLU A 149 -7.75 0.18 3.31
CA GLU A 149 -8.57 1.12 2.55
C GLU A 149 -8.92 0.54 1.18
N ILE A 150 -7.91 0.04 0.46
CA ILE A 150 -8.11 -0.61 -0.84
C ILE A 150 -8.93 -1.88 -0.67
N ALA A 151 -8.68 -2.67 0.39
CA ALA A 151 -9.45 -3.89 0.66
C ALA A 151 -10.94 -3.58 0.90
N SER A 152 -11.25 -2.55 1.69
CA SER A 152 -12.63 -2.13 1.95
C SER A 152 -13.34 -1.65 0.69
N LYS A 153 -12.67 -0.86 -0.15
CA LYS A 153 -13.21 -0.43 -1.45
C LYS A 153 -13.42 -1.61 -2.41
N LEU A 154 -12.48 -2.56 -2.43
CA LEU A 154 -12.63 -3.78 -3.22
C LEU A 154 -13.84 -4.60 -2.79
N VAL A 155 -14.07 -4.77 -1.49
CA VAL A 155 -15.26 -5.47 -0.97
C VAL A 155 -16.53 -4.82 -1.50
N LYS A 156 -16.65 -3.51 -1.50
CA LYS A 156 -17.81 -2.78 -2.04
C LYS A 156 -17.99 -3.02 -3.55
N VAL A 157 -16.89 -2.97 -4.31
CA VAL A 157 -16.93 -3.29 -5.77
C VAL A 157 -17.44 -4.70 -6.01
N LEU A 158 -16.95 -5.69 -5.24
CA LEU A 158 -17.38 -7.07 -5.35
C LEU A 158 -18.85 -7.24 -4.98
N GLN A 159 -19.30 -6.63 -3.89
CA GLN A 159 -20.71 -6.65 -3.47
C GLN A 159 -21.64 -6.02 -4.52
N SER A 160 -21.24 -4.89 -5.11
CA SER A 160 -22.02 -4.23 -6.19
C SER A 160 -22.12 -5.12 -7.45
N ALA A 161 -21.16 -6.01 -7.66
CA ALA A 161 -21.15 -7.00 -8.72
C ALA A 161 -21.77 -8.35 -8.31
N GLU A 162 -22.41 -8.43 -7.16
CA GLU A 162 -23.00 -9.65 -6.58
C GLU A 162 -22.00 -10.79 -6.36
N ILE A 163 -20.70 -10.47 -6.20
CA ILE A 163 -19.63 -11.43 -5.90
C ILE A 163 -19.46 -11.53 -4.39
N LYS A 164 -19.63 -12.73 -3.85
CA LYS A 164 -19.59 -12.99 -2.42
C LYS A 164 -18.17 -13.02 -1.88
N VAL A 165 -17.93 -12.29 -0.79
CA VAL A 165 -16.69 -12.29 0.00
C VAL A 165 -16.99 -12.94 1.35
N PRO A 166 -16.28 -13.98 1.78
CA PRO A 166 -15.10 -14.60 1.12
C PRO A 166 -15.44 -15.75 0.15
N ASP A 167 -16.72 -16.18 -0.01
CA ASP A 167 -17.12 -17.44 -0.63
C ASP A 167 -16.60 -17.61 -2.09
N GLN A 168 -16.58 -16.54 -2.87
CA GLN A 168 -16.12 -16.54 -4.24
C GLN A 168 -14.73 -15.91 -4.39
N ILE A 169 -14.46 -14.82 -3.68
CA ILE A 169 -13.17 -14.15 -3.64
C ILE A 169 -12.85 -13.77 -2.20
N SER A 170 -11.75 -14.30 -1.66
CA SER A 170 -11.20 -13.87 -0.37
C SER A 170 -10.39 -12.59 -0.54
N VAL A 171 -10.54 -11.65 0.40
CA VAL A 171 -9.82 -10.36 0.39
C VAL A 171 -8.99 -10.23 1.66
N ILE A 172 -7.72 -9.85 1.49
CA ILE A 172 -6.83 -9.56 2.62
C ILE A 172 -6.21 -8.17 2.45
N GLY A 173 -6.19 -7.41 3.55
CA GLY A 173 -5.56 -6.11 3.67
C GLY A 173 -4.28 -6.14 4.48
N ILE A 174 -3.73 -4.97 4.72
CA ILE A 174 -2.58 -4.69 5.59
C ILE A 174 -2.94 -3.44 6.39
N ASP A 175 -2.44 -3.31 7.63
CA ASP A 175 -2.52 -2.23 8.61
C ASP A 175 -3.42 -2.55 9.82
N ASN A 176 -4.28 -3.57 9.77
CA ASN A 176 -5.24 -3.93 10.81
C ASN A 176 -6.00 -2.71 11.37
N SER A 177 -6.41 -1.84 10.47
CA SER A 177 -7.06 -0.56 10.77
C SER A 177 -8.53 -0.73 11.18
N SER A 178 -9.15 0.37 11.61
CA SER A 178 -10.60 0.38 11.86
C SER A 178 -11.43 0.03 10.63
N LEU A 179 -10.94 0.32 9.42
CA LEU A 179 -11.62 -0.04 8.17
C LEU A 179 -11.77 -1.56 8.01
N ALA A 180 -10.75 -2.35 8.37
CA ALA A 180 -10.84 -3.79 8.31
C ALA A 180 -11.88 -4.36 9.28
N ARG A 181 -12.03 -3.74 10.46
CA ARG A 181 -12.92 -4.22 11.53
C ARG A 181 -14.38 -3.82 11.34
N PHE A 182 -14.62 -2.62 10.82
CA PHE A 182 -15.97 -2.03 10.68
C PHE A 182 -16.50 -2.07 9.25
N SER A 183 -15.82 -2.76 8.32
CA SER A 183 -16.35 -3.08 7.01
C SER A 183 -17.60 -3.98 7.14
N GLU A 184 -18.55 -3.89 6.23
CA GLU A 184 -19.76 -4.76 6.21
C GLU A 184 -19.39 -6.25 6.22
N VAL A 185 -18.31 -6.61 5.57
CA VAL A 185 -17.63 -7.90 5.72
C VAL A 185 -16.31 -7.65 6.42
N PRO A 186 -16.08 -8.21 7.63
CA PRO A 186 -14.80 -8.08 8.31
C PRO A 186 -13.65 -8.58 7.43
N ILE A 187 -12.61 -7.77 7.29
CA ILE A 187 -11.49 -8.05 6.40
C ILE A 187 -10.34 -8.63 7.22
N THR A 188 -9.79 -9.75 6.77
CA THR A 188 -8.51 -10.27 7.28
C THR A 188 -7.41 -9.27 6.94
N SER A 189 -6.58 -8.92 7.93
CA SER A 189 -5.51 -7.93 7.76
C SER A 189 -4.24 -8.34 8.51
N VAL A 190 -3.10 -7.97 7.98
CA VAL A 190 -1.77 -8.15 8.57
C VAL A 190 -1.31 -6.89 9.29
#